data_8bb54571b70e333f9b768576c00f43d6
#
_entry.id   8bb54571b70e333f9b768576c00f43d6
#
_cell.length_a   1.000
_cell.length_b   1.000
_cell.length_c   1.000
_cell.angle_alpha   90.00
_cell.angle_beta   90.00
_cell.angle_gamma   90.00
#
_symmetry.space_group_name_H-M   'P 1'
#
loop_
_entity.id
_entity.type
_entity.pdbx_description
1 polymer ?
#
loop_
_entity_poly.entity_id
_entity_poly.type
_entity_poly.pdbx_seq_one_letter_code
_entity_poly.pdbx_strand_id
1 'polypeptide(L)'
;MNSLSKFTLSLDSKAATGYALIRIFLGLALAIRGWLILSNPDSIMDLGVEREYFVWVSIVGFIHLIGGILLFLGFLSRLGALIQIPILFSAIFFVYDYTQLMMGGQSLELAVLVLFLLCIYFIYGPGKLSMRTYFANKKLNF
;
A
#
# COMPACT_ATOMS: atom_id res chain seq x y z
N MET A 1 31.63 -18.95 -17.63
CA MET A 1 30.55 -18.23 -16.91
C MET A 1 30.59 -18.66 -15.45
N ASN A 2 30.97 -17.74 -14.55
CA ASN A 2 31.26 -18.05 -13.15
C ASN A 2 29.96 -18.36 -12.39
N SER A 3 30.04 -19.17 -11.31
CA SER A 3 28.88 -19.52 -10.46
C SER A 3 28.09 -18.30 -9.98
N LEU A 4 28.78 -17.18 -9.72
CA LEU A 4 28.18 -15.90 -9.34
C LEU A 4 27.28 -15.32 -10.44
N SER A 5 27.70 -15.38 -11.71
CA SER A 5 26.89 -14.85 -12.82
C SER A 5 25.62 -15.68 -13.06
N LYS A 6 25.68 -16.99 -12.86
CA LYS A 6 24.48 -17.86 -12.92
C LYS A 6 23.51 -17.56 -11.77
N PHE A 7 24.05 -17.31 -10.58
CA PHE A 7 23.25 -16.97 -9.41
C PHE A 7 22.54 -15.62 -9.58
N THR A 8 23.25 -14.57 -10.04
CA THR A 8 22.65 -13.25 -10.31
C THR A 8 21.58 -13.32 -11.39
N LEU A 9 21.82 -14.01 -12.50
CA LEU A 9 20.80 -14.20 -13.56
C LEU A 9 19.56 -14.95 -13.05
N SER A 10 19.73 -15.92 -12.15
CA SER A 10 18.62 -16.63 -11.52
C SER A 10 17.80 -15.70 -10.59
N LEU A 11 18.45 -14.79 -9.88
CA LEU A 11 17.77 -13.79 -9.05
C LEU A 11 17.04 -12.76 -9.90
N ASP A 12 17.65 -12.26 -10.95
CA ASP A 12 17.04 -11.29 -11.87
C ASP A 12 15.77 -11.85 -12.54
N SER A 13 15.78 -13.14 -12.86
CA SER A 13 14.57 -13.80 -13.39
C SER A 13 13.39 -13.83 -12.41
N LYS A 14 13.67 -13.72 -11.11
CA LYS A 14 12.66 -13.70 -10.03
C LYS A 14 12.26 -12.28 -9.60
N ALA A 15 12.86 -11.24 -10.14
CA ALA A 15 12.56 -9.85 -9.78
C ALA A 15 11.08 -9.49 -9.92
N ALA A 16 10.41 -10.04 -10.95
CA ALA A 16 8.97 -9.86 -11.15
C ALA A 16 8.12 -10.46 -10.02
N THR A 17 8.60 -11.56 -9.41
CA THR A 17 7.94 -12.18 -8.25
C THR A 17 8.17 -11.33 -7.01
N GLY A 18 9.38 -10.82 -6.80
CA GLY A 18 9.69 -9.89 -5.70
C GLY A 18 8.81 -8.64 -5.73
N TYR A 19 8.65 -8.03 -6.91
CA TYR A 19 7.77 -6.89 -7.10
C TYR A 19 6.30 -7.19 -6.71
N ALA A 20 5.80 -8.36 -7.10
CA ALA A 20 4.45 -8.77 -6.75
C ALA A 20 4.28 -9.06 -5.25
N LEU A 21 5.29 -9.64 -4.59
CA LEU A 21 5.28 -9.88 -3.14
C LEU A 21 5.24 -8.57 -2.35
N ILE A 22 6.02 -7.57 -2.73
CA ILE A 22 6.00 -6.24 -2.12
C ILE A 22 4.59 -5.64 -2.23
N ARG A 23 3.94 -5.76 -3.39
CA ARG A 23 2.55 -5.29 -3.58
C ARG A 23 1.58 -6.01 -2.65
N ILE A 24 1.65 -7.34 -2.58
CA ILE A 24 0.78 -8.15 -1.74
C ILE A 24 0.95 -7.74 -0.27
N PHE A 25 2.18 -7.62 0.18
CA PHE A 25 2.48 -7.17 1.54
C PHE A 25 1.95 -5.75 1.81
N LEU A 26 2.18 -4.81 0.89
CA LEU A 26 1.70 -3.44 0.98
C LEU A 26 0.16 -3.39 1.05
N GLY A 27 -0.52 -4.13 0.18
CA GLY A 27 -1.98 -4.22 0.15
C GLY A 27 -2.54 -4.81 1.45
N LEU A 28 -1.91 -5.86 1.97
CA LEU A 28 -2.30 -6.47 3.23
C LEU A 28 -2.09 -5.50 4.41
N ALA A 29 -0.93 -4.84 4.48
CA ALA A 29 -0.63 -3.87 5.54
C ALA A 29 -1.64 -2.70 5.55
N LEU A 30 -2.00 -2.18 4.38
CA LEU A 30 -3.01 -1.12 4.26
C LEU A 30 -4.41 -1.61 4.61
N ALA A 31 -4.79 -2.82 4.22
CA ALA A 31 -6.08 -3.40 4.59
C ALA A 31 -6.20 -3.61 6.10
N ILE A 32 -5.14 -4.15 6.75
CA ILE A 32 -5.10 -4.30 8.21
C ILE A 32 -5.18 -2.94 8.89
N ARG A 33 -4.44 -1.93 8.41
CA ARG A 33 -4.51 -0.57 8.95
C ARG A 33 -5.92 0.00 8.83
N GLY A 34 -6.57 -0.15 7.67
CA GLY A 34 -7.96 0.28 7.47
C GLY A 34 -8.93 -0.41 8.42
N TRP A 35 -8.76 -1.71 8.61
CA TRP A 35 -9.54 -2.49 9.57
C TRP A 35 -9.36 -1.99 11.01
N LEU A 36 -8.12 -1.76 11.45
CA LEU A 36 -7.83 -1.26 12.79
C LEU A 36 -8.43 0.12 13.04
N ILE A 37 -8.37 1.01 12.06
CA ILE A 37 -9.00 2.35 12.13
C ILE A 37 -10.52 2.22 12.30
N LEU A 38 -11.15 1.31 11.58
CA LEU A 38 -12.61 1.12 11.66
C LEU A 38 -13.04 0.42 12.95
N SER A 39 -12.22 -0.50 13.47
CA SER A 39 -12.51 -1.24 14.70
C SER A 39 -12.29 -0.40 15.97
N ASN A 40 -11.30 0.50 15.95
CA ASN A 40 -10.94 1.33 17.09
C ASN A 40 -10.61 2.76 16.63
N PRO A 41 -11.62 3.54 16.23
CA PRO A 41 -11.41 4.92 15.77
C PRO A 41 -10.87 5.82 16.89
N ASP A 42 -11.14 5.50 18.14
CA ASP A 42 -10.65 6.22 19.31
C ASP A 42 -9.12 6.19 19.41
N SER A 43 -8.47 5.16 18.93
CA SER A 43 -7.00 5.06 18.92
C SER A 43 -6.31 6.15 18.08
N ILE A 44 -7.02 6.70 17.07
CA ILE A 44 -6.52 7.82 16.27
C ILE A 44 -6.85 9.15 16.93
N MET A 45 -7.96 9.22 17.66
CA MET A 45 -8.32 10.40 18.45
C MET A 45 -7.36 10.62 19.60
N ASP A 46 -6.85 9.54 20.21
CA ASP A 46 -5.82 9.60 21.25
C ASP A 46 -4.50 10.19 20.72
N LEU A 47 -4.29 10.22 19.40
CA LEU A 47 -3.16 10.89 18.75
C LEU A 47 -3.37 12.40 18.54
N GLY A 48 -4.43 12.99 19.10
CA GLY A 48 -4.69 14.42 19.07
C GLY A 48 -5.63 14.90 17.96
N VAL A 49 -6.32 13.97 17.28
CA VAL A 49 -7.36 14.31 16.31
C VAL A 49 -8.65 14.64 17.04
N GLU A 50 -9.19 15.84 16.85
CA GLU A 50 -10.41 16.29 17.48
C GLU A 50 -11.62 15.41 17.07
N ARG A 51 -12.56 15.24 18.01
CA ARG A 51 -13.78 14.39 17.82
C ARG A 51 -14.66 14.82 16.64
N GLU A 52 -14.54 16.05 16.23
CA GLU A 52 -15.23 16.60 15.05
C GLU A 52 -14.81 15.89 13.74
N TYR A 53 -13.59 15.37 13.70
CA TYR A 53 -13.05 14.67 12.52
C TYR A 53 -13.34 13.16 12.50
N PHE A 54 -14.16 12.61 13.40
CA PHE A 54 -14.49 11.19 13.50
C PHE A 54 -14.98 10.60 12.16
N VAL A 55 -15.85 11.32 11.46
CA VAL A 55 -16.37 10.87 10.15
C VAL A 55 -15.24 10.76 9.12
N TRP A 56 -14.33 11.72 9.10
CA TRP A 56 -13.18 11.71 8.19
C TRP A 56 -12.22 10.56 8.48
N VAL A 57 -11.97 10.26 9.75
CA VAL A 57 -11.15 9.12 10.18
C VAL A 57 -11.78 7.80 9.71
N SER A 58 -13.10 7.66 9.84
CA SER A 58 -13.82 6.48 9.36
C SER A 58 -13.74 6.32 7.83
N ILE A 59 -13.88 7.42 7.08
CA ILE A 59 -13.73 7.43 5.62
C ILE A 59 -12.31 6.99 5.23
N VAL A 60 -11.29 7.51 5.90
CA VAL A 60 -9.89 7.09 5.68
C VAL A 60 -9.71 5.60 5.94
N GLY A 61 -10.29 5.07 7.03
CA GLY A 61 -10.29 3.63 7.34
C GLY A 61 -10.89 2.78 6.22
N PHE A 62 -12.06 3.16 5.71
CA PHE A 62 -12.70 2.48 4.57
C PHE A 62 -11.84 2.51 3.30
N ILE A 63 -11.26 3.65 2.98
CA ILE A 63 -10.42 3.79 1.79
C ILE A 63 -9.15 2.94 1.92
N HIS A 64 -8.53 2.91 3.10
CA HIS A 64 -7.37 2.05 3.35
C HIS A 64 -7.73 0.56 3.25
N LEU A 65 -8.89 0.16 3.76
CA LEU A 65 -9.36 -1.21 3.69
C LEU A 65 -9.63 -1.64 2.23
N ILE A 66 -10.45 -0.89 1.51
CA ILE A 66 -10.83 -1.21 0.13
C ILE A 66 -9.61 -1.11 -0.80
N GLY A 67 -8.86 -0.02 -0.73
CA GLY A 67 -7.67 0.19 -1.55
C GLY A 67 -6.58 -0.85 -1.26
N GLY A 68 -6.42 -1.26 0.01
CA GLY A 68 -5.52 -2.34 0.41
C GLY A 68 -5.92 -3.68 -0.19
N ILE A 69 -7.20 -4.03 -0.16
CA ILE A 69 -7.72 -5.27 -0.78
C ILE A 69 -7.51 -5.26 -2.30
N LEU A 70 -7.77 -4.14 -2.97
CA LEU A 70 -7.56 -3.99 -4.42
C LEU A 70 -6.07 -4.16 -4.81
N LEU A 71 -5.17 -3.60 -3.99
CA LEU A 71 -3.73 -3.78 -4.16
C LEU A 71 -3.31 -5.23 -3.90
N PHE A 72 -3.80 -5.83 -2.83
CA PHE A 72 -3.50 -7.22 -2.47
C PHE A 72 -3.88 -8.18 -3.60
N LEU A 73 -5.11 -8.10 -4.09
CA LEU A 73 -5.59 -8.94 -5.19
C LEU A 73 -4.94 -8.61 -6.54
N GLY A 74 -4.45 -7.38 -6.71
CA GLY A 74 -3.85 -6.92 -7.96
C GLY A 74 -4.84 -6.78 -9.12
N PHE A 75 -6.14 -6.75 -8.83
CA PHE A 75 -7.18 -6.64 -9.86
C PHE A 75 -7.26 -5.22 -10.43
N LEU A 76 -7.34 -4.22 -9.56
CA LEU A 76 -7.38 -2.79 -9.88
C LEU A 76 -6.31 -2.03 -9.07
N SER A 77 -5.08 -2.55 -9.03
CA SER A 77 -4.02 -2.00 -8.18
C SER A 77 -3.71 -0.54 -8.46
N ARG A 78 -3.81 -0.08 -9.71
CA ARG A 78 -3.67 1.34 -10.06
C ARG A 78 -4.75 2.20 -9.42
N LEU A 79 -6.00 1.73 -9.43
CA LEU A 79 -7.11 2.43 -8.79
C LEU A 79 -6.95 2.43 -7.27
N GLY A 80 -6.60 1.29 -6.68
CA GLY A 80 -6.31 1.18 -5.25
C GLY A 80 -5.20 2.12 -4.81
N ALA A 81 -4.12 2.22 -5.58
CA ALA A 81 -3.04 3.17 -5.33
C ALA A 81 -3.49 4.62 -5.49
N LEU A 82 -4.20 4.94 -6.59
CA LEU A 82 -4.67 6.29 -6.89
C LEU A 82 -5.55 6.87 -5.78
N ILE A 83 -6.47 6.06 -5.23
CA ILE A 83 -7.38 6.51 -4.17
C ILE A 83 -6.63 6.76 -2.85
N GLN A 84 -5.56 5.99 -2.60
CA GLN A 84 -4.79 6.10 -1.36
C GLN A 84 -3.73 7.20 -1.38
N ILE A 85 -3.17 7.54 -2.56
CA ILE A 85 -2.14 8.58 -2.70
C ILE A 85 -2.57 9.91 -2.07
N PRO A 86 -3.74 10.51 -2.39
CA PRO A 86 -4.14 11.80 -1.82
C PRO A 86 -4.34 11.74 -0.30
N ILE A 87 -4.79 10.61 0.24
CA ILE A 87 -5.00 10.44 1.67
C ILE A 87 -3.67 10.40 2.42
N LEU A 88 -2.72 9.58 1.94
CA LEU A 88 -1.39 9.53 2.54
C LEU A 88 -0.64 10.85 2.38
N PHE A 89 -0.78 11.50 1.23
CA PHE A 89 -0.21 12.82 1.01
C PHE A 89 -0.76 13.82 2.03
N SER A 90 -2.08 13.88 2.20
CA SER A 90 -2.71 14.75 3.21
C SER A 90 -2.26 14.40 4.63
N ALA A 91 -2.17 13.11 4.96
CA ALA A 91 -1.70 12.68 6.27
C ALA A 91 -0.27 13.15 6.56
N ILE A 92 0.65 13.01 5.59
CA ILE A 92 2.04 13.43 5.73
C ILE A 92 2.15 14.94 5.97
N PHE A 93 1.36 15.76 5.26
CA PHE A 93 1.49 17.22 5.33
C PHE A 93 0.65 17.87 6.42
N PHE A 94 -0.46 17.27 6.84
CA PHE A 94 -1.42 17.90 7.76
C PHE A 94 -1.58 17.19 9.11
N VAL A 95 -1.28 15.89 9.19
CA VAL A 95 -1.51 15.09 10.40
C VAL A 95 -0.22 14.79 11.16
N TYR A 96 0.86 14.49 10.42
CA TYR A 96 2.12 14.15 11.07
C TYR A 96 2.86 15.37 11.59
N ASP A 97 3.27 15.31 12.84
CA ASP A 97 4.12 16.33 13.47
C ASP A 97 5.60 16.06 13.14
N TYR A 98 6.20 16.96 12.37
CA TYR A 98 7.60 16.85 11.95
C TYR A 98 8.59 16.97 13.11
N THR A 99 8.14 17.47 14.26
CA THR A 99 9.00 17.61 15.45
C THR A 99 9.24 16.27 16.16
N GLN A 100 8.42 15.27 15.89
CA GLN A 100 8.49 13.92 16.47
C GLN A 100 9.09 12.87 15.53
N LEU A 101 9.93 13.30 14.60
CA LEU A 101 10.69 12.38 13.75
C LEU A 101 11.47 11.39 14.64
N MET A 102 11.33 10.08 14.39
CA MET A 102 11.99 8.98 15.10
C MET A 102 11.52 8.73 16.55
N MET A 103 10.53 9.41 17.07
CA MET A 103 9.98 9.18 18.41
C MET A 103 8.72 8.30 18.38
N GLY A 104 8.84 7.05 18.07
CA GLY A 104 8.02 5.88 18.46
C GLY A 104 6.49 5.89 18.32
N GLY A 105 5.83 7.00 18.13
CA GLY A 105 4.36 7.07 18.09
C GLY A 105 3.74 7.12 16.69
N GLN A 106 4.33 7.89 15.80
CA GLN A 106 3.88 8.05 14.41
C GLN A 106 5.08 7.98 13.48
N SER A 107 5.15 6.96 12.65
CA SER A 107 6.30 6.82 11.76
C SER A 107 6.03 7.53 10.43
N LEU A 108 6.43 8.79 10.37
CA LEU A 108 6.41 9.60 9.14
C LEU A 108 7.18 8.91 8.02
N GLU A 109 8.33 8.31 8.35
CA GLU A 109 9.16 7.58 7.40
C GLU A 109 8.41 6.43 6.74
N LEU A 110 7.62 5.68 7.54
CA LEU A 110 6.79 4.60 7.02
C LEU A 110 5.71 5.14 6.06
N ALA A 111 5.07 6.25 6.41
CA ALA A 111 4.05 6.87 5.56
C ALA A 111 4.64 7.35 4.22
N VAL A 112 5.83 7.96 4.24
CA VAL A 112 6.54 8.38 3.03
C VAL A 112 6.94 7.18 2.19
N LEU A 113 7.45 6.10 2.81
CA LEU A 113 7.79 4.87 2.11
C LEU A 113 6.56 4.25 1.43
N VAL A 114 5.43 4.18 2.14
CA VAL A 114 4.17 3.65 1.60
C VAL A 114 3.68 4.52 0.45
N LEU A 115 3.71 5.85 0.58
CA LEU A 115 3.35 6.78 -0.48
C LEU A 115 4.22 6.58 -1.73
N PHE A 116 5.53 6.43 -1.56
CA PHE A 116 6.45 6.17 -2.66
C PHE A 116 6.13 4.86 -3.37
N LEU A 117 5.88 3.78 -2.63
CA LEU A 117 5.48 2.49 -3.19
C LEU A 117 4.14 2.57 -3.94
N LEU A 118 3.17 3.32 -3.41
CA LEU A 118 1.89 3.54 -4.10
C LEU A 118 2.07 4.27 -5.43
N CYS A 119 2.93 5.28 -5.49
CA CYS A 119 3.29 5.96 -6.73
C CYS A 119 3.91 4.99 -7.76
N ILE A 120 4.81 4.10 -7.31
CA ILE A 120 5.38 3.07 -8.17
C ILE A 120 4.29 2.16 -8.73
N TYR A 121 3.36 1.65 -7.88
CA TYR A 121 2.28 0.77 -8.34
C TYR A 121 1.24 1.48 -9.19
N PHE A 122 1.05 2.77 -9.01
CA PHE A 122 0.20 3.58 -9.88
C PHE A 122 0.80 3.69 -11.28
N ILE A 123 2.10 3.98 -11.39
CA ILE A 123 2.80 4.18 -12.68
C ILE A 123 3.00 2.84 -13.39
N TYR A 124 3.64 1.88 -12.72
CA TYR A 124 4.06 0.61 -13.35
C TYR A 124 2.98 -0.46 -13.33
N GLY A 125 1.98 -0.35 -12.45
CA GLY A 125 0.85 -1.29 -12.36
C GLY A 125 1.16 -2.55 -11.55
N PRO A 126 0.29 -3.59 -11.63
CA PRO A 126 0.28 -4.71 -10.69
C PRO A 126 1.39 -5.75 -10.86
N GLY A 127 2.15 -5.73 -11.95
CA GLY A 127 3.14 -6.76 -12.26
C GLY A 127 2.54 -8.10 -12.73
N LYS A 128 3.40 -9.11 -12.89
CA LYS A 128 3.02 -10.41 -13.49
C LYS A 128 2.08 -11.26 -12.64
N LEU A 129 2.22 -11.26 -11.31
CA LEU A 129 1.36 -12.01 -10.40
C LEU A 129 0.16 -11.16 -9.97
N SER A 130 -0.80 -10.98 -10.87
CA SER A 130 -2.04 -10.28 -10.56
C SER A 130 -3.25 -11.03 -11.10
N MET A 131 -4.40 -10.89 -10.44
CA MET A 131 -5.65 -11.47 -10.94
C MET A 131 -5.99 -10.95 -12.34
N ARG A 132 -5.63 -9.72 -12.66
CA ARG A 132 -5.80 -9.15 -14.00
C ARG A 132 -5.04 -9.95 -15.05
N THR A 133 -3.78 -10.33 -14.77
CA THR A 133 -2.96 -11.14 -15.69
C THR A 133 -3.51 -12.55 -15.82
N TYR A 134 -4.00 -13.12 -14.72
CA TYR A 134 -4.63 -14.44 -14.71
C TYR A 134 -5.87 -14.49 -15.62
N PHE A 135 -6.78 -13.53 -15.49
CA PHE A 135 -7.98 -13.46 -16.34
C PHE A 135 -7.68 -13.12 -17.81
N ALA A 136 -6.66 -12.29 -18.07
CA ALA A 136 -6.24 -12.01 -19.45
C ALA A 136 -5.72 -13.25 -20.15
N ASN A 137 -4.87 -14.04 -19.47
CA ASN A 137 -4.34 -15.29 -20.03
C ASN A 137 -5.43 -16.35 -20.24
N LYS A 138 -6.45 -16.40 -19.37
CA LYS A 138 -7.59 -17.33 -19.53
C LYS A 138 -8.45 -17.01 -20.74
N LYS A 139 -8.59 -15.72 -21.11
CA LYS A 139 -9.35 -15.30 -22.31
C LYS A 139 -8.63 -15.63 -23.62
N LEU A 140 -7.31 -15.78 -23.61
CA LEU A 140 -6.53 -16.11 -24.81
C LEU A 140 -6.51 -17.61 -25.10
N ASN A 141 -6.97 -18.46 -24.17
CA ASN A 141 -7.01 -19.92 -24.31
C ASN A 141 -8.42 -20.47 -24.64
N PHE A 142 -9.36 -19.59 -25.02
CA PHE A 142 -10.64 -19.88 -25.64
C PHE A 142 -10.69 -19.23 -27.05
#